data_3a9fe44dd75898a944376e6749eaa06c
#
_entry.id   3a9fe44dd75898a944376e6749eaa06c
#
_cell.length_a   1.000
_cell.length_b   1.000
_cell.length_c   1.000
_cell.angle_alpha   90.00
_cell.angle_beta   90.00
_cell.angle_gamma   90.00
#
_symmetry.space_group_name_H-M   'P 1'
#
loop_
_entity.id
_entity.type
_entity.pdbx_description
1 polymer ?
#
loop_
_entity_poly.entity_id
_entity_poly.type
_entity_poly.pdbx_seq_one_letter_code
_entity_poly.pdbx_strand_id
1 'polypeptide(L)'
;MAGRTTILLTGRGLGLIEQAMAIGRELAPATFVFEDIDLVAAERTMPFGSEGVLFELLNQMEGMAEDEDLLFLLTTNRPDVIEPALAARPGRIDLALEIPLPDDDGRRRLLALYGTA
;
A
#
# COMPACT_ATOMS: atom_id res chain seq x y z
N MET A 1 10.43 -13.02 3.06
CA MET A 1 9.94 -14.10 3.94
C MET A 1 9.66 -15.34 3.12
N ALA A 2 10.41 -16.37 3.40
CA ALA A 2 10.24 -17.63 2.71
C ALA A 2 8.84 -18.21 2.97
N GLY A 3 8.21 -18.73 1.93
CA GLY A 3 6.92 -19.38 2.06
C GLY A 3 5.70 -18.47 1.97
N ARG A 4 5.87 -17.15 1.78
CA ARG A 4 4.74 -16.23 1.56
C ARG A 4 4.64 -15.84 0.10
N THR A 5 3.41 -15.79 -0.39
CA THR A 5 3.12 -15.27 -1.73
C THR A 5 3.01 -13.75 -1.66
N THR A 6 3.71 -13.05 -2.55
CA THR A 6 3.63 -11.59 -2.62
C THR A 6 2.82 -11.17 -3.84
N ILE A 7 1.83 -10.33 -3.64
CA ILE A 7 0.98 -9.77 -4.68
C ILE A 7 1.22 -8.27 -4.73
N LEU A 8 1.79 -7.79 -5.83
CA LEU A 8 2.13 -6.39 -6.01
C LEU A 8 1.13 -5.72 -6.94
N LEU A 9 0.52 -4.64 -6.47
CA LEU A 9 -0.39 -3.83 -7.26
C LEU A 9 0.16 -2.40 -7.37
N THR A 10 0.34 -1.95 -8.59
CA THR A 10 0.86 -0.62 -8.91
C THR A 10 -0.03 0.05 -9.93
N GLY A 11 -0.14 1.38 -9.86
CA GLY A 11 -0.86 2.16 -10.86
C GLY A 11 -2.27 1.64 -11.14
N ARG A 12 -2.52 1.25 -12.39
CA ARG A 12 -3.84 0.75 -12.81
C ARG A 12 -4.22 -0.56 -12.14
N GLY A 13 -3.25 -1.32 -11.67
CA GLY A 13 -3.50 -2.56 -10.93
C GLY A 13 -4.29 -2.34 -9.64
N LEU A 14 -4.27 -1.12 -9.10
CA LEU A 14 -5.06 -0.78 -7.92
C LEU A 14 -6.57 -0.90 -8.16
N GLY A 15 -7.03 -0.89 -9.42
CA GLY A 15 -8.43 -1.19 -9.75
C GLY A 15 -8.80 -2.65 -9.62
N LEU A 16 -7.84 -3.53 -9.39
CA LEU A 16 -8.03 -4.98 -9.28
C LEU A 16 -7.97 -5.48 -7.84
N ILE A 17 -8.24 -4.63 -6.87
CA ILE A 17 -8.14 -4.98 -5.44
C ILE A 17 -8.99 -6.20 -5.10
N GLU A 18 -10.23 -6.22 -5.56
CA GLU A 18 -11.15 -7.31 -5.24
C GLU A 18 -10.62 -8.66 -5.77
N GLN A 19 -10.16 -8.67 -7.01
CA GLN A 19 -9.60 -9.87 -7.62
C GLN A 19 -8.31 -10.30 -6.94
N ALA A 20 -7.44 -9.34 -6.62
CA ALA A 20 -6.20 -9.60 -5.91
C ALA A 20 -6.45 -10.21 -4.53
N MET A 21 -7.44 -9.69 -3.81
CA MET A 21 -7.82 -10.22 -2.50
C MET A 21 -8.29 -11.66 -2.58
N ALA A 22 -9.11 -11.99 -3.60
CA ALA A 22 -9.58 -13.36 -3.80
C ALA A 22 -8.40 -14.31 -4.03
N ILE A 23 -7.45 -13.91 -4.88
CA ILE A 23 -6.25 -14.71 -5.16
C ILE A 23 -5.40 -14.87 -3.91
N GLY A 24 -5.19 -13.78 -3.18
CA GLY A 24 -4.37 -13.81 -1.97
C GLY A 24 -4.92 -14.71 -0.89
N ARG A 25 -6.23 -14.74 -0.73
CA ARG A 25 -6.86 -15.64 0.24
C ARG A 25 -6.64 -17.10 -0.10
N GLU A 26 -6.68 -17.46 -1.38
CA GLU A 26 -6.40 -18.82 -1.84
C GLU A 26 -4.92 -19.19 -1.68
N LEU A 27 -4.04 -18.22 -1.80
CA LEU A 27 -2.59 -18.43 -1.73
C LEU A 27 -1.99 -18.06 -0.36
N ALA A 28 -2.81 -17.90 0.65
CA ALA A 28 -2.32 -17.56 2.00
C ALA A 28 -1.30 -18.61 2.50
N PRO A 29 -0.26 -18.20 3.22
CA PRO A 29 0.03 -16.85 3.67
C PRO A 29 0.48 -15.95 2.53
N ALA A 30 -0.08 -14.73 2.47
CA ALA A 30 0.20 -13.80 1.38
C ALA A 30 0.49 -12.39 1.91
N THR A 31 1.29 -11.67 1.14
CA THR A 31 1.59 -10.25 1.39
C THR A 31 1.12 -9.44 0.20
N PHE A 32 0.29 -8.46 0.45
CA PHE A 32 -0.14 -7.49 -0.56
C PHE A 32 0.72 -6.24 -0.45
N VAL A 33 1.23 -5.78 -1.56
CA VAL A 33 1.96 -4.51 -1.64
C VAL A 33 1.21 -3.60 -2.60
N PHE A 34 0.70 -2.50 -2.07
CA PHE A 34 0.00 -1.47 -2.84
C PHE A 34 0.89 -0.24 -2.92
N GLU A 35 1.49 -0.01 -4.08
CA GLU A 35 2.42 1.10 -4.26
C GLU A 35 1.73 2.36 -4.76
N ASP A 36 2.15 3.48 -4.19
CA ASP A 36 1.74 4.81 -4.62
C ASP A 36 0.22 4.97 -4.68
N ILE A 37 -0.44 4.63 -3.60
CA ILE A 37 -1.91 4.67 -3.51
C ILE A 37 -2.47 6.07 -3.73
N ASP A 38 -1.66 7.11 -3.52
CA ASP A 38 -2.03 8.49 -3.78
C ASP A 38 -2.14 8.84 -5.27
N LEU A 39 -1.45 8.10 -6.14
CA LEU A 39 -1.52 8.36 -7.58
C LEU A 39 -2.93 8.05 -8.12
N VAL A 40 -3.55 6.99 -7.64
CA VAL A 40 -4.93 6.68 -8.01
C VAL A 40 -5.87 7.68 -7.35
N ALA A 41 -5.49 8.17 -6.19
CA ALA A 41 -6.22 9.20 -5.47
C ALA A 41 -6.28 10.52 -6.26
N ALA A 42 -5.30 10.80 -7.11
CA ALA A 42 -5.23 12.03 -7.89
C ALA A 42 -5.97 11.97 -9.23
N GLU A 43 -6.33 10.80 -9.73
CA GLU A 43 -7.06 10.65 -10.99
C GLU A 43 -8.56 10.97 -10.79
N ARG A 44 -8.92 12.21 -11.11
CA ARG A 44 -10.29 12.71 -11.02
C ARG A 44 -11.26 12.10 -12.04
N THR A 45 -10.78 11.19 -12.88
CA THR A 45 -11.58 10.52 -13.90
C THR A 45 -12.30 9.28 -13.38
N MET A 46 -12.01 8.86 -12.16
CA MET A 46 -12.74 7.77 -11.52
C MET A 46 -14.08 8.29 -11.00
N PRO A 47 -15.21 7.56 -11.28
CA PRO A 47 -16.54 8.02 -10.86
C PRO A 47 -16.70 8.22 -9.35
N PHE A 48 -15.80 7.69 -8.55
CA PHE A 48 -15.85 7.77 -7.08
C PHE A 48 -14.70 8.60 -6.47
N GLY A 49 -13.94 9.30 -7.32
CA GLY A 49 -12.81 10.09 -6.86
C GLY A 49 -11.68 9.24 -6.30
N SER A 50 -10.68 9.94 -5.82
CA SER A 50 -9.45 9.36 -5.27
C SER A 50 -9.66 8.52 -4.02
N GLU A 51 -10.71 8.81 -3.29
CA GLU A 51 -11.03 8.11 -2.05
C GLU A 51 -11.60 6.72 -2.33
N GLY A 52 -12.16 6.49 -3.53
CA GLY A 52 -12.83 5.24 -3.87
C GLY A 52 -11.94 4.02 -3.77
N VAL A 53 -10.72 4.09 -4.28
CA VAL A 53 -9.76 2.97 -4.23
C VAL A 53 -9.34 2.67 -2.80
N LEU A 54 -9.02 3.71 -2.03
CA LEU A 54 -8.63 3.55 -0.64
C LEU A 54 -9.78 3.00 0.19
N PHE A 55 -11.01 3.50 -0.01
CA PHE A 55 -12.19 2.97 0.67
C PHE A 55 -12.43 1.51 0.33
N GLU A 56 -12.29 1.13 -0.94
CA GLU A 56 -12.44 -0.26 -1.35
C GLU A 56 -11.40 -1.16 -0.67
N LEU A 57 -10.15 -0.72 -0.62
CA LEU A 57 -9.10 -1.45 0.07
C LEU A 57 -9.43 -1.63 1.55
N LEU A 58 -9.82 -0.56 2.22
CA LEU A 58 -10.18 -0.61 3.64
C LEU A 58 -11.39 -1.51 3.88
N ASN A 59 -12.37 -1.49 2.97
CA ASN A 59 -13.53 -2.38 3.05
C ASN A 59 -13.13 -3.85 2.92
N GLN A 60 -12.22 -4.17 2.00
CA GLN A 60 -11.72 -5.52 1.85
C GLN A 60 -10.96 -5.98 3.09
N MET A 61 -10.20 -5.09 3.70
CA MET A 61 -9.48 -5.39 4.95
C MET A 61 -10.45 -5.62 6.11
N GLU A 62 -11.55 -4.88 6.17
CA GLU A 62 -12.60 -5.07 7.19
C GLU A 62 -13.28 -6.43 7.09
N GLY A 63 -13.43 -6.94 5.88
CA GLY A 63 -14.08 -8.23 5.63
C GLY A 63 -13.23 -9.44 5.97
N MET A 64 -11.98 -9.24 6.37
CA MET A 64 -11.09 -10.36 6.69
C MET A 64 -11.36 -10.96 8.05
N ALA A 65 -11.26 -12.28 8.13
CA ALA A 65 -11.26 -12.97 9.41
C ALA A 65 -9.92 -12.76 10.12
N GLU A 66 -9.93 -12.75 11.44
CA GLU A 66 -8.72 -12.55 12.25
C GLU A 66 -7.66 -13.64 12.05
N ASP A 67 -8.07 -14.83 11.63
CA ASP A 67 -7.18 -15.95 11.41
C ASP A 67 -6.61 -16.04 10.00
N GLU A 68 -6.98 -15.13 9.12
CA GLU A 68 -6.40 -15.07 7.77
C GLU A 68 -4.98 -14.51 7.83
N ASP A 69 -4.01 -15.27 7.32
CA ASP A 69 -2.60 -14.86 7.32
C ASP A 69 -2.30 -14.00 6.10
N LEU A 70 -2.74 -12.75 6.17
CA LEU A 70 -2.56 -11.74 5.12
C LEU A 70 -1.90 -10.50 5.71
N LEU A 71 -0.86 -10.03 5.05
CA LEU A 71 -0.14 -8.81 5.43
C LEU A 71 -0.33 -7.75 4.34
N PHE A 72 -0.56 -6.52 4.75
CA PHE A 72 -0.76 -5.40 3.84
C PHE A 72 0.31 -4.34 4.03
N LEU A 73 0.98 -3.99 2.94
CA LEU A 73 1.96 -2.90 2.89
C LEU A 73 1.47 -1.87 1.88
N LEU A 74 1.35 -0.63 2.32
CA LEU A 74 0.90 0.47 1.49
C LEU A 74 1.99 1.54 1.45
N THR A 75 2.26 2.11 0.28
CA THR A 75 3.17 3.23 0.17
C THR A 75 2.46 4.46 -0.38
N THR A 76 2.88 5.63 0.07
CA THR A 76 2.39 6.91 -0.44
C THR A 76 3.45 7.99 -0.27
N ASN A 77 3.45 8.95 -1.19
CA ASN A 77 4.21 10.20 -1.07
C ASN A 77 3.32 11.35 -0.56
N ARG A 78 2.04 11.09 -0.34
CA ARG A 78 1.06 12.10 0.04
C ARG A 78 0.28 11.68 1.28
N PRO A 79 0.93 11.65 2.46
CA PRO A 79 0.22 11.31 3.69
C PRO A 79 -0.92 12.29 3.99
N ASP A 80 -0.81 13.53 3.56
CA ASP A 80 -1.86 14.55 3.71
C ASP A 80 -3.17 14.17 3.02
N VAL A 81 -3.10 13.39 1.95
CA VAL A 81 -4.28 12.89 1.23
C VAL A 81 -4.84 11.63 1.87
N ILE A 82 -3.96 10.79 2.41
CA ILE A 82 -4.31 9.46 2.92
C ILE A 82 -4.79 9.51 4.39
N GLU A 83 -4.15 10.33 5.21
CA GLU A 83 -4.45 10.41 6.65
C GLU A 83 -5.93 10.67 6.98
N PRO A 84 -6.65 11.58 6.29
CA PRO A 84 -8.05 11.80 6.61
C PRO A 84 -8.93 10.56 6.41
N ALA A 85 -8.65 9.76 5.38
CA ALA A 85 -9.39 8.54 5.12
C ALA A 85 -9.08 7.47 6.17
N LEU A 86 -7.83 7.39 6.62
CA LEU A 86 -7.41 6.46 7.67
C LEU A 86 -7.99 6.87 9.03
N ALA A 87 -8.04 8.17 9.32
CA ALA A 87 -8.60 8.68 10.56
C ALA A 87 -10.09 8.38 10.69
N ALA A 88 -10.82 8.32 9.58
CA ALA A 88 -12.23 7.96 9.56
C ALA A 88 -12.48 6.49 9.88
N ARG A 89 -11.42 5.67 9.84
CA ARG A 89 -11.50 4.21 10.07
C ARG A 89 -10.37 3.76 10.99
N PRO A 90 -10.46 4.09 12.29
CA PRO A 90 -9.40 3.74 13.25
C PRO A 90 -9.24 2.21 13.36
N GLY A 91 -8.02 1.77 13.61
CA GLY A 91 -7.72 0.36 13.79
C GLY A 91 -7.46 -0.42 12.51
N ARG A 92 -7.42 0.24 11.34
CA ARG A 92 -7.16 -0.43 10.06
C ARG A 92 -5.68 -0.47 9.71
N ILE A 93 -4.92 0.47 10.24
CA ILE A 93 -3.47 0.52 10.05
C ILE A 93 -2.79 0.31 11.40
N ASP A 94 -2.02 -0.74 11.51
CA ASP A 94 -1.32 -1.11 12.74
C ASP A 94 -0.04 -0.31 12.93
N LEU A 95 0.60 0.06 11.83
CA LEU A 95 1.89 0.75 11.86
C LEU A 95 2.02 1.70 10.68
N ALA A 96 2.35 2.94 10.95
CA ALA A 96 2.69 3.93 9.94
C ALA A 96 4.12 4.39 10.16
N LEU A 97 4.95 4.30 9.11
CA LEU A 97 6.36 4.70 9.17
C LEU A 97 6.63 5.79 8.15
N GLU A 98 7.27 6.85 8.60
CA GLU A 98 7.79 7.87 7.70
C GLU A 98 9.19 7.46 7.23
N ILE A 99 9.42 7.56 5.91
CA ILE A 99 10.74 7.37 5.33
C ILE A 99 11.21 8.76 4.88
N PRO A 100 12.03 9.43 5.69
CA PRO A 100 12.48 10.79 5.39
C PRO A 100 13.49 10.81 4.27
N LEU A 101 13.73 12.01 3.73
CA LEU A 101 14.82 12.20 2.78
C LEU A 101 16.16 11.85 3.46
N PRO A 102 17.12 11.29 2.72
CA PRO A 102 18.39 10.93 3.29
C PRO A 102 19.17 12.17 3.73
N ASP A 103 19.84 12.07 4.87
CA ASP A 103 20.76 13.08 5.35
C ASP A 103 22.08 13.01 4.57
N ASP A 104 23.08 13.79 4.98
CA ASP A 104 24.36 13.83 4.28
C ASP A 104 25.06 12.48 4.25
N ASP A 105 25.03 11.74 5.35
CA ASP A 105 25.61 10.41 5.42
C ASP A 105 24.84 9.43 4.53
N GLY A 106 23.52 9.49 4.58
CA GLY A 106 22.66 8.67 3.72
C GLY A 106 22.91 8.93 2.25
N ARG A 107 23.08 10.19 1.86
CA ARG A 107 23.41 10.55 0.47
C ARG A 107 24.78 10.01 0.04
N ARG A 108 25.78 10.09 0.91
CA ARG A 108 27.09 9.51 0.62
C ARG A 108 27.01 8.00 0.42
N ARG A 109 26.25 7.32 1.26
CA ARG A 109 26.06 5.87 1.15
C ARG A 109 25.33 5.49 -0.12
N LEU A 110 24.32 6.25 -0.52
CA LEU A 110 23.61 6.03 -1.78
C LEU A 110 24.53 6.25 -2.98
N LEU A 111 25.35 7.30 -2.96
CA LEU A 111 26.33 7.54 -4.02
C LEU A 111 27.37 6.42 -4.09
N ALA A 112 27.80 5.90 -2.96
CA ALA A 112 28.72 4.76 -2.94
C ALA A 112 28.08 3.49 -3.52
N LEU A 113 26.79 3.32 -3.30
CA LEU A 113 26.06 2.12 -3.76
C LEU A 113 25.72 2.18 -5.25
N TYR A 114 25.24 3.32 -5.72
CA TYR A 114 24.74 3.47 -7.09
C TYR A 114 25.61 4.35 -7.99
N GLY A 115 26.43 5.18 -7.40
CA GLY A 115 27.30 6.07 -8.16
C GLY A 115 28.46 5.31 -8.74
N THR A 116 28.61 5.39 -10.04
CA THR A 116 29.84 4.94 -10.70
C THR A 116 30.79 6.11 -10.73
N ALA A 117 31.95 5.86 -10.19
CA ALA A 117 32.99 6.87 -10.25
C ALA A 117 33.36 7.19 -11.70
#